data_31c0602f831c20f24e236e39c59401ad
#
_entry.id   31c0602f831c20f24e236e39c59401ad
#
_cell.length_a   1.000
_cell.length_b   1.000
_cell.length_c   1.000
_cell.angle_alpha   90.00
_cell.angle_beta   90.00
_cell.angle_gamma   90.00
#
_symmetry.space_group_name_H-M   'P 1'
#
loop_
_entity.id
_entity.type
_entity.pdbx_description
1 polymer ?
#
loop_
_entity_poly.entity_id
_entity_poly.type
_entity_poly.pdbx_seq_one_letter_code
_entity_poly.pdbx_strand_id
1 'polypeptide(L)' 'GMSWDGKLFPYMWMWQVSGGSYGYPWYGRTYNLALEPWTSYPSSGLRKAIENGSALCLEAGEVRQTELCFWIKKEEI' A
#
# COMPACT_ATOMS: atom_id res chain seq x y z
N GLY A 1 -2.32 13.00 -7.40
CA GLY A 1 -2.97 11.76 -7.78
C GLY A 1 -2.01 10.61 -7.94
N MET A 2 -2.56 9.42 -7.97
CA MET A 2 -1.79 8.19 -8.11
C MET A 2 -2.58 7.19 -8.95
N SER A 3 -1.88 6.47 -9.82
CA SER A 3 -2.48 5.39 -10.60
C SER A 3 -1.59 4.15 -10.58
N TRP A 4 -2.21 2.99 -10.65
CA TRP A 4 -1.53 1.70 -10.61
C TRP A 4 -2.34 0.64 -11.35
N ASP A 5 -1.70 -0.52 -11.59
CA ASP A 5 -2.38 -1.66 -12.18
C ASP A 5 -3.26 -2.36 -11.14
N GLY A 6 -4.56 -2.18 -11.22
CA GLY A 6 -5.52 -2.77 -10.29
C GLY A 6 -5.70 -4.28 -10.44
N LYS A 7 -5.20 -4.88 -11.52
CA LYS A 7 -5.20 -6.34 -11.66
C LYS A 7 -4.10 -6.99 -10.85
N LEU A 8 -2.93 -6.35 -10.79
CA LEU A 8 -1.79 -6.84 -10.02
C LEU A 8 -1.89 -6.41 -8.55
N PHE A 9 -2.37 -5.18 -8.31
CA PHE A 9 -2.55 -4.63 -6.95
C PHE A 9 -4.03 -4.29 -6.72
N PRO A 10 -4.86 -5.30 -6.44
CA PRO A 10 -6.30 -5.07 -6.31
C PRO A 10 -6.73 -4.41 -5.00
N TYR A 11 -5.80 -4.24 -4.05
CA TYR A 11 -6.10 -3.70 -2.73
C TYR A 11 -5.34 -2.41 -2.49
N MET A 12 -5.98 -1.49 -1.77
CA MET A 12 -5.38 -0.24 -1.33
C MET A 12 -5.38 -0.21 0.19
N TRP A 13 -4.20 -0.08 0.76
CA TRP A 13 -4.04 0.12 2.19
C TRP A 13 -3.72 1.59 2.45
N MET A 14 -4.13 2.06 3.59
CA MET A 14 -3.89 3.44 3.99
C MET A 14 -3.26 3.46 5.37
N TRP A 15 -2.18 4.22 5.50
CA TRP A 15 -1.55 4.51 6.78
C TRP A 15 -1.62 6.00 7.03
N GLN A 16 -2.27 6.37 8.13
CA GLN A 16 -2.44 7.77 8.49
C GLN A 16 -2.03 7.97 9.94
N VAL A 17 -1.18 8.98 10.15
CA VAL A 17 -0.78 9.41 11.48
C VAL A 17 -0.93 10.93 11.56
N SER A 18 -1.65 11.40 12.59
CA SER A 18 -1.87 12.82 12.83
C SER A 18 -1.46 13.15 14.27
N GLY A 19 -0.19 12.90 14.59
CA GLY A 19 0.37 13.16 15.91
C GLY A 19 0.02 12.11 16.97
N GLY A 20 -0.59 10.96 16.59
CA GLY A 20 -1.09 9.96 17.52
C GLY A 20 -0.09 8.89 17.95
N SER A 21 1.10 8.86 17.36
CA SER A 21 2.14 7.88 17.69
C SER A 21 3.17 8.52 18.62
N TYR A 22 3.20 8.11 19.88
CA TYR A 22 4.02 8.75 20.92
C TYR A 22 5.35 8.06 21.20
N GLY A 23 5.48 6.76 20.87
CA GLY A 23 6.71 6.01 21.04
C GLY A 23 7.83 6.41 20.07
N TYR A 24 9.02 5.86 20.32
CA TYR A 24 10.17 6.03 19.42
C TYR A 24 9.84 5.47 18.01
N PRO A 25 10.21 6.12 16.93
CA PRO A 25 10.85 7.43 16.78
C PRO A 25 9.87 8.61 16.57
N TRP A 26 8.60 8.40 16.83
CA TRP A 26 7.51 9.30 16.43
C TRP A 26 7.31 10.49 17.39
N TYR A 27 7.29 10.22 18.66
CA TYR A 27 7.16 11.21 19.76
C TYR A 27 6.00 12.20 19.59
N GLY A 28 4.90 11.78 18.99
CA GLY A 28 3.73 12.63 18.77
C GLY A 28 3.90 13.71 17.72
N ARG A 29 4.99 13.69 16.94
CA ARG A 29 5.32 14.74 15.97
C ARG A 29 5.10 14.36 14.53
N THR A 30 4.62 13.13 14.28
CA THR A 30 4.48 12.62 12.92
C THR A 30 3.08 12.92 12.38
N TYR A 31 3.04 13.52 11.20
CA TYR A 31 1.83 13.71 10.42
C TYR A 31 2.08 13.13 9.04
N ASN A 32 1.40 12.05 8.70
CA ASN A 32 1.55 11.43 7.40
C ASN A 32 0.29 10.74 6.92
N LEU A 33 0.24 10.55 5.61
CA LEU A 33 -0.74 9.72 4.94
C LEU A 33 -0.02 8.92 3.88
N ALA A 34 -0.08 7.61 3.97
CA ALA A 34 0.44 6.72 2.95
C ALA A 34 -0.70 6.00 2.25
N LEU A 35 -0.67 6.02 0.91
CA LEU A 35 -1.57 5.24 0.07
C LEU A 35 -0.76 4.10 -0.54
N GLU A 36 -1.12 2.87 -0.20
CA GLU A 36 -0.30 1.70 -0.48
C GLU A 36 -1.07 0.68 -1.31
N PRO A 37 -0.84 0.63 -2.65
CA PRO A 37 -1.36 -0.47 -3.45
C PRO A 37 -0.71 -1.80 -3.02
N TRP A 38 -1.55 -2.82 -2.79
CA TRP A 38 -1.09 -4.11 -2.29
C TRP A 38 -1.67 -5.25 -3.11
N THR A 39 -0.93 -6.37 -3.13
CA THR A 39 -1.37 -7.59 -3.81
C THR A 39 -2.33 -8.41 -2.95
N SER A 40 -2.30 -8.24 -1.63
CA SER A 40 -3.05 -9.09 -0.68
C SER A 40 -3.68 -8.27 0.44
N TYR A 41 -4.53 -8.92 1.24
CA TYR A 41 -5.13 -8.39 2.46
C TYR A 41 -5.44 -9.54 3.44
N PRO A 42 -5.72 -9.29 4.73
CA PRO A 42 -5.41 -8.09 5.51
C PRO A 42 -3.94 -8.06 5.94
N SER A 43 -3.56 -7.08 6.73
CA SER A 43 -2.19 -6.94 7.22
C SER A 43 -1.79 -7.96 8.30
N SER A 44 -2.41 -9.13 8.30
CA SER A 44 -2.22 -10.19 9.30
C SER A 44 -1.17 -11.23 8.90
N GLY A 45 -0.36 -10.94 7.86
CA GLY A 45 0.74 -11.77 7.40
C GLY A 45 0.40 -12.66 6.22
N LEU A 46 1.44 -13.27 5.66
CA LEU A 46 1.36 -14.07 4.44
C LEU A 46 0.43 -15.29 4.60
N ARG A 47 0.51 -15.96 5.75
CA ARG A 47 -0.33 -17.13 6.02
C ARG A 47 -1.82 -16.82 5.87
N LYS A 48 -2.25 -15.67 6.42
CA LYS A 48 -3.64 -15.24 6.31
C LYS A 48 -4.01 -14.88 4.88
N ALA A 49 -3.11 -14.28 4.14
CA ALA A 49 -3.31 -13.97 2.72
C ALA A 49 -3.46 -15.24 1.88
N ILE A 50 -2.71 -16.29 2.18
CA ILE A 50 -2.85 -17.58 1.52
C ILE A 50 -4.21 -18.22 1.86
N GLU A 51 -4.61 -18.19 3.12
CA GLU A 51 -5.89 -18.76 3.59
C GLU A 51 -7.10 -18.09 2.93
N ASN A 52 -7.07 -16.76 2.74
CA ASN A 52 -8.18 -16.04 2.13
C ASN A 52 -8.08 -15.93 0.60
N GLY A 53 -7.05 -16.50 0.00
CA GLY A 53 -6.87 -16.51 -1.45
C GLY A 53 -6.38 -15.21 -2.05
N SER A 54 -5.95 -14.23 -1.24
CA SER A 54 -5.49 -12.92 -1.76
C SER A 54 -4.00 -12.89 -2.09
N ALA A 55 -3.21 -13.86 -1.64
CA ALA A 55 -1.78 -13.89 -1.91
C ALA A 55 -1.48 -14.01 -3.41
N LEU A 56 -0.56 -13.19 -3.90
CA LEU A 56 -0.07 -13.29 -5.27
C LEU A 56 0.82 -14.52 -5.41
N CYS A 57 0.57 -15.33 -6.44
CA CYS A 57 1.35 -16.52 -6.76
C CYS A 57 2.15 -16.29 -8.04
N LEU A 58 3.45 -16.57 -8.00
CA LEU A 58 4.31 -16.56 -9.18
C LEU A 58 4.76 -17.97 -9.50
N GLU A 59 4.60 -18.38 -10.76
CA GLU A 59 5.14 -19.64 -11.25
C GLU A 59 6.67 -19.56 -11.36
N ALA A 60 7.33 -20.70 -11.34
CA ALA A 60 8.79 -20.76 -11.49
C ALA A 60 9.21 -20.09 -12.81
N GLY A 61 10.13 -19.12 -12.71
CA GLY A 61 10.60 -18.36 -13.87
C GLY A 61 9.65 -17.25 -14.34
N GLU A 62 8.49 -17.11 -13.74
CA GLU A 62 7.53 -16.05 -14.09
C GLU A 62 8.04 -14.70 -13.62
N VAL A 63 7.91 -13.69 -14.49
CA VAL A 63 8.24 -12.31 -14.19
C VAL A 63 7.00 -11.46 -14.42
N ARG A 64 6.68 -10.61 -13.46
CA ARG A 64 5.61 -9.61 -13.60
C ARG A 64 6.21 -8.23 -13.48
N GLN A 65 5.83 -7.36 -14.42
CA GLN A 65 6.27 -5.98 -14.45
C GLN A 65 5.05 -5.08 -14.34
N THR A 66 5.21 -4.00 -13.59
CA THR A 66 4.13 -3.03 -13.42
C THR A 66 4.70 -1.63 -13.29
N GLU A 67 3.81 -0.65 -13.34
CA GLU A 67 4.15 0.74 -13.25
C GLU A 67 3.19 1.41 -12.27
N LEU A 68 3.74 2.23 -11.39
CA LEU A 68 2.97 3.08 -10.50
C LEU A 68 3.32 4.52 -10.83
N CYS A 69 2.31 5.33 -11.10
CA CYS A 69 2.47 6.76 -11.39
C CYS A 69 1.85 7.59 -10.29
N PHE A 70 2.55 8.63 -9.89
CA PHE A 70 1.94 9.65 -9.05
C PHE A 70 2.25 11.04 -9.64
N TRP A 71 1.38 12.00 -9.33
CA TRP A 71 1.55 13.37 -9.81
C TRP A 71 1.04 14.34 -8.77
N ILE A 72 1.61 15.55 -8.82
CA ILE A 72 1.20 16.66 -7.97
C ILE A 72 0.59 17.73 -8.87
N LYS A 73 -0.63 18.13 -8.54
CA LYS A 73 -1.33 19.17 -9.26
C LYS A 73 -1.65 20.29 -8.29
N LYS A 74 -1.23 21.51 -8.64
CA LYS A 74 -1.59 22.70 -7.88
C LYS A 74 -2.88 23.25 -8.45
N GLU A 75 -3.89 23.36 -7.58
CA GLU A 75 -5.13 24.04 -7.94
C GLU A 75 -5.05 25.51 -7.57
N GLU A 76 -5.39 26.37 -8.52
CA GLU A 76 -5.60 27.77 -8.25
C GLU A 76 -7.04 27.97 -7.78
N ILE A 77 -7.17 28.57 -6.58
CA ILE A 77 -8.47 28.88 -6.01
C ILE A 77 -8.80 30.33 -6.33
#